data_a2f995d1727490a77ef0e6c4487ec583
#
_entry.id   a2f995d1727490a77ef0e6c4487ec583
#
_cell.length_a   1.000
_cell.length_b   1.000
_cell.length_c   1.000
_cell.angle_alpha   90.00
_cell.angle_beta   90.00
_cell.angle_gamma   90.00
#
_symmetry.space_group_name_H-M   'P 1'
#
loop_
_entity.id
_entity.type
_entity.pdbx_description
1 polymer ?
#
loop_
_entity_poly.entity_id
_entity_poly.type
_entity_poly.pdbx_seq_one_letter_code
_entity_poly.pdbx_strand_id
1 'polypeptide(L)'
;MKPRLIARWLTTLTAVVALLIAGAALAADVHVMISAGFFQAYSALAPAFERTSGHRLVTTRGPSLGDSPEAIPTRIKRGEPVDVVIMVGASIDDLSRQGLVSASSKVNLARSEIGMVVRAGAAKPDIGSVDAFKRTLLEAKSIAYSDSGSGIYLSTTLFAKLGVADQVMGKSRKIRGPPSGEPVAAVVARGEAEIGFQQVSELIHVPGVAFVGTIPAELQEETFFSVALATAVKQREAAEALIRFLASREAASAISEAGLAPLAGR
;
A
#
# COMPACT_ATOMS: atom_id res chain seq x y z
N MET A 1 69.50 -3.92 -15.34
CA MET A 1 68.15 -4.17 -14.84
C MET A 1 67.18 -4.01 -15.99
N LYS A 2 66.36 -5.03 -16.31
CA LYS A 2 65.61 -5.13 -17.56
C LYS A 2 64.31 -4.30 -17.50
N PRO A 3 64.05 -3.37 -18.43
CA PRO A 3 62.87 -2.48 -18.40
C PRO A 3 61.50 -3.21 -18.55
N ARG A 4 61.52 -4.51 -18.84
CA ARG A 4 60.31 -5.35 -19.01
C ARG A 4 59.56 -5.70 -17.71
N LEU A 5 60.19 -5.64 -16.56
CA LEU A 5 59.52 -5.97 -15.27
C LEU A 5 58.66 -4.78 -14.76
N ILE A 6 59.08 -3.54 -14.93
CA ILE A 6 58.37 -2.35 -14.49
C ILE A 6 57.07 -2.18 -15.24
N ALA A 7 57.04 -2.47 -16.56
CA ALA A 7 55.83 -2.35 -17.37
C ALA A 7 54.72 -3.36 -16.98
N ARG A 8 55.09 -4.54 -16.48
CA ARG A 8 54.10 -5.58 -16.03
C ARG A 8 53.42 -5.21 -14.73
N TRP A 9 54.08 -4.50 -13.82
CA TRP A 9 53.50 -4.05 -12.56
C TRP A 9 52.56 -2.86 -12.73
N LEU A 10 52.83 -1.96 -13.66
CA LEU A 10 51.96 -0.82 -13.99
C LEU A 10 50.66 -1.27 -14.67
N THR A 11 50.70 -2.26 -15.54
CA THR A 11 49.47 -2.82 -16.18
C THR A 11 48.58 -3.58 -15.25
N THR A 12 49.14 -4.31 -14.26
CA THR A 12 48.34 -5.05 -13.25
C THR A 12 47.69 -4.09 -12.24
N LEU A 13 48.38 -3.01 -11.85
CA LEU A 13 47.83 -2.02 -10.94
C LEU A 13 46.66 -1.24 -11.55
N THR A 14 46.76 -0.88 -12.84
CA THR A 14 45.72 -0.19 -13.58
C THR A 14 44.47 -1.08 -13.75
N ALA A 15 44.63 -2.40 -13.97
CA ALA A 15 43.52 -3.33 -14.09
C ALA A 15 42.79 -3.56 -12.75
N VAL A 16 43.51 -3.58 -11.63
CA VAL A 16 42.92 -3.75 -10.29
C VAL A 16 42.16 -2.48 -9.88
N VAL A 17 42.68 -1.29 -10.18
CA VAL A 17 42.00 -0.01 -9.90
C VAL A 17 40.74 0.12 -10.79
N ALA A 18 40.78 -0.30 -12.05
CA ALA A 18 39.61 -0.29 -12.92
C ALA A 18 38.50 -1.27 -12.46
N LEU A 19 38.88 -2.43 -11.87
CA LEU A 19 37.91 -3.37 -11.30
C LEU A 19 37.24 -2.86 -10.02
N LEU A 20 37.92 -2.01 -9.23
CA LEU A 20 37.37 -1.41 -8.01
C LEU A 20 36.40 -0.25 -8.26
N ILE A 21 36.44 0.37 -9.45
CA ILE A 21 35.52 1.46 -9.85
C ILE A 21 34.23 0.91 -10.46
N ALA A 22 34.19 -0.34 -10.90
CA ALA A 22 33.06 -0.94 -11.61
C ALA A 22 31.83 -1.30 -10.72
N GLY A 23 31.79 -0.94 -9.45
CA GLY A 23 30.75 -1.41 -8.52
C GLY A 23 30.08 -0.39 -7.61
N ALA A 24 30.44 0.88 -7.66
CA ALA A 24 29.71 1.89 -6.90
C ALA A 24 28.49 2.36 -7.70
N ALA A 25 27.38 1.62 -7.65
CA ALA A 25 26.09 2.20 -8.02
C ALA A 25 25.92 3.48 -7.20
N LEU A 26 25.85 4.63 -7.89
CA LEU A 26 25.63 5.91 -7.21
C LEU A 26 24.32 5.80 -6.42
N ALA A 27 24.37 6.16 -5.14
CA ALA A 27 23.18 6.26 -4.30
C ALA A 27 22.15 7.18 -4.99
N ALA A 28 20.95 6.68 -5.19
CA ALA A 28 19.87 7.40 -5.85
C ALA A 28 18.74 7.68 -4.88
N ASP A 29 18.10 8.84 -5.02
CA ASP A 29 16.84 9.14 -4.37
C ASP A 29 15.69 8.60 -5.23
N VAL A 30 15.03 7.54 -4.76
CA VAL A 30 13.86 6.94 -5.42
C VAL A 30 12.60 7.55 -4.84
N HIS A 31 11.86 8.30 -5.64
CA HIS A 31 10.59 8.91 -5.24
C HIS A 31 9.45 7.89 -5.32
N VAL A 32 8.85 7.58 -4.18
CA VAL A 32 7.77 6.60 -4.04
C VAL A 32 6.49 7.30 -3.64
N MET A 33 5.43 7.15 -4.45
CA MET A 33 4.07 7.53 -4.04
C MET A 33 3.31 6.27 -3.60
N ILE A 34 2.76 6.29 -2.37
CA ILE A 34 2.16 5.10 -1.76
C ILE A 34 0.83 5.39 -1.09
N SER A 35 -0.13 4.48 -1.25
CA SER A 35 -1.41 4.51 -0.54
C SER A 35 -1.35 3.79 0.81
N ALA A 36 -2.30 4.14 1.68
CA ALA A 36 -2.30 3.70 3.07
C ALA A 36 -2.33 2.16 3.23
N GLY A 37 -3.07 1.44 2.40
CA GLY A 37 -3.27 0.01 2.57
C GLY A 37 -2.03 -0.87 2.40
N PHE A 38 -0.98 -0.40 1.71
CA PHE A 38 0.30 -1.13 1.65
C PHE A 38 1.40 -0.46 2.49
N PHE A 39 1.10 0.69 3.09
CA PHE A 39 2.11 1.52 3.76
C PHE A 39 2.77 0.82 4.95
N GLN A 40 2.04 0.02 5.73
CA GLN A 40 2.59 -0.70 6.88
C GLN A 40 3.66 -1.71 6.45
N ALA A 41 3.35 -2.57 5.46
CA ALA A 41 4.32 -3.51 4.88
C ALA A 41 5.54 -2.79 4.30
N TYR A 42 5.31 -1.74 3.52
CA TYR A 42 6.37 -0.92 2.94
C TYR A 42 7.30 -0.32 4.01
N SER A 43 6.73 0.23 5.08
CA SER A 43 7.52 0.87 6.16
C SER A 43 8.42 -0.12 6.90
N ALA A 44 8.00 -1.39 7.01
CA ALA A 44 8.81 -2.46 7.58
C ALA A 44 9.95 -2.88 6.62
N LEU A 45 9.71 -2.83 5.31
CA LEU A 45 10.64 -3.28 4.27
C LEU A 45 11.63 -2.20 3.82
N ALA A 46 11.22 -0.93 3.82
CA ALA A 46 12.00 0.20 3.30
C ALA A 46 13.43 0.30 3.91
N PRO A 47 13.63 0.19 5.24
CA PRO A 47 14.98 0.26 5.81
C PRO A 47 15.91 -0.89 5.36
N ALA A 48 15.35 -2.08 5.10
CA ALA A 48 16.13 -3.21 4.59
C ALA A 48 16.58 -2.95 3.15
N PHE A 49 15.68 -2.46 2.30
CA PHE A 49 16.02 -2.07 0.93
C PHE A 49 17.10 -0.99 0.90
N GLU A 50 16.96 0.08 1.66
CA GLU A 50 17.95 1.17 1.70
C GLU A 50 19.34 0.68 2.15
N ARG A 51 19.40 -0.19 3.17
CA ARG A 51 20.69 -0.77 3.63
C ARG A 51 21.35 -1.67 2.60
N THR A 52 20.56 -2.46 1.87
CA THR A 52 21.12 -3.46 0.94
C THR A 52 21.43 -2.88 -0.42
N SER A 53 20.67 -1.88 -0.87
CA SER A 53 20.83 -1.26 -2.19
C SER A 53 21.71 0.00 -2.17
N GLY A 54 21.85 0.66 -1.03
CA GLY A 54 22.50 1.97 -0.91
C GLY A 54 21.66 3.13 -1.45
N HIS A 55 20.45 2.86 -1.97
CA HIS A 55 19.52 3.91 -2.42
C HIS A 55 18.72 4.47 -1.26
N ARG A 56 18.19 5.69 -1.41
CA ARG A 56 17.31 6.34 -0.44
C ARG A 56 15.88 6.41 -0.99
N LEU A 57 14.89 6.17 -0.14
CA LEU A 57 13.48 6.24 -0.49
C LEU A 57 12.88 7.58 -0.05
N VAL A 58 12.38 8.37 -1.00
CA VAL A 58 11.67 9.62 -0.74
C VAL A 58 10.17 9.35 -0.89
N THR A 59 9.51 9.12 0.24
CA THR A 59 8.14 8.61 0.28
C THR A 59 7.11 9.72 0.42
N THR A 60 6.12 9.72 -0.48
CA THR A 60 4.94 10.58 -0.43
C THR A 60 3.69 9.73 -0.29
N ARG A 61 2.84 10.01 0.70
CA ARG A 61 1.59 9.29 0.93
C ARG A 61 0.41 10.00 0.27
N GLY A 62 -0.57 9.21 -0.21
CA GLY A 62 -1.81 9.75 -0.74
C GLY A 62 -2.85 8.66 -1.02
N PRO A 63 -4.15 9.01 -1.14
CA PRO A 63 -5.17 8.06 -1.56
C PRO A 63 -4.91 7.49 -2.96
N SER A 64 -5.28 6.20 -3.18
CA SER A 64 -5.24 5.57 -4.51
C SER A 64 -6.24 6.15 -5.49
N LEU A 65 -7.32 6.71 -4.98
CA LEU A 65 -8.49 7.17 -5.73
C LEU A 65 -8.87 8.59 -5.32
N GLY A 66 -9.72 9.21 -6.14
CA GLY A 66 -10.28 10.53 -5.88
C GLY A 66 -9.47 11.65 -6.52
N ASP A 67 -9.99 12.85 -6.36
CA ASP A 67 -9.53 14.12 -6.96
C ASP A 67 -8.94 15.09 -5.94
N SER A 68 -8.81 14.66 -4.68
CA SER A 68 -8.21 15.49 -3.65
C SER A 68 -6.79 15.91 -4.06
N PRO A 69 -6.30 17.08 -3.59
CA PRO A 69 -4.92 17.52 -3.91
C PRO A 69 -3.84 16.53 -3.51
N GLU A 70 -4.13 15.64 -2.55
CA GLU A 70 -3.22 14.65 -2.00
C GLU A 70 -3.32 13.28 -2.70
N ALA A 71 -4.35 13.06 -3.51
CA ALA A 71 -4.53 11.80 -4.22
C ALA A 71 -3.35 11.55 -5.18
N ILE A 72 -2.83 10.32 -5.19
CA ILE A 72 -1.70 9.94 -6.04
C ILE A 72 -1.97 10.31 -7.51
N PRO A 73 -3.14 10.03 -8.11
CA PRO A 73 -3.45 10.44 -9.47
C PRO A 73 -3.33 11.96 -9.69
N THR A 74 -3.79 12.76 -8.73
CA THR A 74 -3.74 14.23 -8.80
C THR A 74 -2.29 14.74 -8.71
N ARG A 75 -1.48 14.17 -7.81
CA ARG A 75 -0.06 14.51 -7.65
C ARG A 75 0.75 14.22 -8.92
N ILE A 76 0.55 13.05 -9.52
CA ILE A 76 1.22 12.67 -10.78
C ILE A 76 0.84 13.62 -11.91
N LYS A 77 -0.45 13.93 -12.08
CA LYS A 77 -0.93 14.89 -13.11
C LYS A 77 -0.38 16.29 -12.90
N ARG A 78 -0.09 16.68 -11.68
CA ARG A 78 0.53 17.97 -11.33
C ARG A 78 2.04 17.98 -11.55
N GLY A 79 2.64 16.84 -11.93
CA GLY A 79 4.06 16.72 -12.21
C GLY A 79 4.96 16.60 -10.98
N GLU A 80 4.42 16.18 -9.83
CA GLU A 80 5.24 15.90 -8.65
C GLU A 80 6.23 14.76 -8.95
N PRO A 81 7.48 14.81 -8.42
CA PRO A 81 8.47 13.78 -8.64
C PRO A 81 7.96 12.40 -8.20
N VAL A 82 8.05 11.42 -9.09
CA VAL A 82 7.69 10.02 -8.81
C VAL A 82 8.45 9.08 -9.72
N ASP A 83 9.03 8.04 -9.14
CA ASP A 83 9.67 6.93 -9.83
C ASP A 83 8.81 5.66 -9.74
N VAL A 84 8.24 5.41 -8.55
CA VAL A 84 7.45 4.22 -8.24
C VAL A 84 6.12 4.62 -7.63
N VAL A 85 5.04 3.97 -8.07
CA VAL A 85 3.72 4.07 -7.44
C VAL A 85 3.36 2.73 -6.79
N ILE A 86 2.82 2.77 -5.56
CA ILE A 86 2.33 1.59 -4.81
C ILE A 86 0.92 1.90 -4.36
N MET A 87 -0.08 1.29 -4.98
CA MET A 87 -1.48 1.63 -4.76
C MET A 87 -2.42 0.51 -5.20
N VAL A 88 -3.71 0.72 -5.12
CA VAL A 88 -4.72 -0.22 -5.63
C VAL A 88 -4.48 -0.50 -7.11
N GLY A 89 -4.44 -1.78 -7.49
CA GLY A 89 -4.06 -2.23 -8.83
C GLY A 89 -4.96 -1.69 -9.95
N ALA A 90 -6.28 -1.57 -9.71
CA ALA A 90 -7.20 -0.96 -10.66
C ALA A 90 -6.86 0.52 -10.94
N SER A 91 -6.43 1.25 -9.92
CA SER A 91 -5.99 2.65 -10.09
C SER A 91 -4.68 2.76 -10.87
N ILE A 92 -3.77 1.78 -10.74
CA ILE A 92 -2.57 1.69 -11.61
C ILE A 92 -3.00 1.47 -13.06
N ASP A 93 -3.99 0.60 -13.31
CA ASP A 93 -4.50 0.36 -14.67
C ASP A 93 -5.11 1.63 -15.27
N ASP A 94 -5.85 2.42 -14.47
CA ASP A 94 -6.39 3.71 -14.89
C ASP A 94 -5.28 4.72 -15.24
N LEU A 95 -4.25 4.83 -14.41
CA LEU A 95 -3.09 5.69 -14.69
C LEU A 95 -2.30 5.21 -15.91
N SER A 96 -2.23 3.90 -16.12
CA SER A 96 -1.57 3.31 -17.27
C SER A 96 -2.31 3.63 -18.58
N ARG A 97 -3.65 3.57 -18.58
CA ARG A 97 -4.45 4.02 -19.75
C ARG A 97 -4.28 5.51 -20.05
N GLN A 98 -3.94 6.32 -19.06
CA GLN A 98 -3.61 7.74 -19.20
C GLN A 98 -2.15 7.99 -19.61
N GLY A 99 -1.32 6.95 -19.76
CA GLY A 99 0.09 7.09 -20.10
C GLY A 99 0.98 7.62 -18.95
N LEU A 100 0.50 7.64 -17.73
CA LEU A 100 1.21 8.19 -16.57
C LEU A 100 2.04 7.14 -15.81
N VAL A 101 1.73 5.85 -16.01
CA VAL A 101 2.38 4.70 -15.41
C VAL A 101 2.64 3.64 -16.48
N SER A 102 3.76 2.94 -16.39
CA SER A 102 4.13 1.86 -17.32
C SER A 102 3.35 0.58 -17.03
N ALA A 103 2.44 0.18 -17.93
CA ALA A 103 1.66 -1.06 -17.81
C ALA A 103 2.54 -2.31 -17.67
N SER A 104 3.64 -2.38 -18.43
CA SER A 104 4.56 -3.52 -18.46
C SER A 104 5.36 -3.70 -17.17
N SER A 105 5.41 -2.68 -16.32
CA SER A 105 6.13 -2.71 -15.04
C SER A 105 5.23 -3.07 -13.85
N LYS A 106 3.92 -3.22 -14.07
CA LYS A 106 2.97 -3.52 -12.99
C LYS A 106 3.21 -4.91 -12.41
N VAL A 107 3.37 -4.99 -11.08
CA VAL A 107 3.46 -6.22 -10.31
C VAL A 107 2.44 -6.17 -9.18
N ASN A 108 1.62 -7.21 -9.05
CA ASN A 108 0.74 -7.37 -7.90
C ASN A 108 1.55 -7.87 -6.71
N LEU A 109 1.56 -7.12 -5.61
CA LEU A 109 2.33 -7.43 -4.40
C LEU A 109 1.54 -8.26 -3.40
N ALA A 110 0.27 -7.90 -3.19
CA ALA A 110 -0.58 -8.52 -2.19
C ALA A 110 -2.05 -8.39 -2.52
N ARG A 111 -2.84 -9.38 -2.03
CA ARG A 111 -4.29 -9.28 -1.94
C ARG A 111 -4.67 -8.70 -0.58
N SER A 112 -5.69 -7.87 -0.56
CA SER A 112 -6.22 -7.23 0.62
C SER A 112 -7.71 -7.54 0.79
N GLU A 113 -8.16 -7.59 2.04
CA GLU A 113 -9.55 -7.84 2.41
C GLU A 113 -10.08 -6.69 3.27
N ILE A 114 -11.39 -6.47 3.20
CA ILE A 114 -12.09 -5.51 4.05
C ILE A 114 -12.38 -6.21 5.38
N GLY A 115 -11.99 -5.57 6.47
CA GLY A 115 -12.23 -6.06 7.82
C GLY A 115 -13.07 -5.08 8.64
N MET A 116 -13.46 -5.55 9.82
CA MET A 116 -14.22 -4.80 10.80
C MET A 116 -13.48 -4.73 12.15
N VAL A 117 -13.54 -3.57 12.77
CA VAL A 117 -13.08 -3.35 14.14
C VAL A 117 -14.19 -2.79 15.02
N VAL A 118 -14.06 -3.08 16.31
CA VAL A 118 -14.77 -2.44 17.41
C VAL A 118 -13.74 -1.82 18.36
N ARG A 119 -14.20 -0.99 19.31
CA ARG A 119 -13.35 -0.46 20.37
C ARG A 119 -12.79 -1.63 21.22
N ALA A 120 -11.56 -1.52 21.66
CA ALA A 120 -10.96 -2.51 22.57
C ALA A 120 -11.82 -2.69 23.84
N GLY A 121 -12.09 -3.94 24.19
CA GLY A 121 -12.96 -4.31 25.32
C GLY A 121 -14.46 -4.33 25.00
N ALA A 122 -14.90 -3.86 23.83
CA ALA A 122 -16.29 -4.01 23.40
C ALA A 122 -16.56 -5.46 22.92
N ALA A 123 -17.82 -5.88 23.03
CA ALA A 123 -18.26 -7.17 22.49
C ALA A 123 -18.05 -7.19 20.97
N LYS A 124 -17.53 -8.29 20.45
CA LYS A 124 -17.38 -8.50 19.01
C LYS A 124 -18.68 -9.06 18.45
N PRO A 125 -19.37 -8.35 17.56
CA PRO A 125 -20.57 -8.89 16.92
C PRO A 125 -20.20 -10.02 15.95
N ASP A 126 -21.17 -10.89 15.68
CA ASP A 126 -21.03 -11.95 14.69
C ASP A 126 -21.12 -11.38 13.27
N ILE A 127 -20.10 -11.63 12.47
CA ILE A 127 -20.04 -11.29 11.04
C ILE A 127 -19.65 -12.50 10.18
N GLY A 128 -19.77 -13.72 10.70
CA GLY A 128 -19.31 -14.95 10.05
C GLY A 128 -20.19 -15.42 8.88
N SER A 129 -21.35 -14.79 8.66
CA SER A 129 -22.22 -15.06 7.50
C SER A 129 -22.83 -13.76 6.97
N VAL A 130 -23.36 -13.79 5.75
CA VAL A 130 -24.06 -12.63 5.14
C VAL A 130 -25.18 -12.12 6.02
N ASP A 131 -25.99 -13.04 6.57
CA ASP A 131 -27.13 -12.68 7.45
C ASP A 131 -26.66 -12.11 8.78
N ALA A 132 -25.62 -12.67 9.39
CA ALA A 132 -25.05 -12.15 10.64
C ALA A 132 -24.44 -10.76 10.41
N PHE A 133 -23.71 -10.58 9.32
CA PHE A 133 -23.14 -9.29 8.92
C PHE A 133 -24.24 -8.23 8.69
N LYS A 134 -25.31 -8.61 7.99
CA LYS A 134 -26.47 -7.74 7.76
C LYS A 134 -27.12 -7.32 9.08
N ARG A 135 -27.35 -8.26 10.01
CA ARG A 135 -27.88 -7.93 11.36
C ARG A 135 -26.96 -6.97 12.11
N THR A 136 -25.66 -7.24 12.11
CA THR A 136 -24.66 -6.36 12.74
C THR A 136 -24.72 -4.92 12.18
N LEU A 137 -24.84 -4.76 10.87
CA LEU A 137 -24.99 -3.43 10.26
C LEU A 137 -26.28 -2.74 10.71
N LEU A 138 -27.40 -3.46 10.80
CA LEU A 138 -28.69 -2.91 11.21
C LEU A 138 -28.73 -2.53 12.70
N GLU A 139 -28.13 -3.34 13.57
CA GLU A 139 -28.10 -3.16 15.02
C GLU A 139 -27.08 -2.11 15.49
N ALA A 140 -25.98 -1.92 14.76
CA ALA A 140 -24.96 -0.94 15.11
C ALA A 140 -25.56 0.49 15.22
N LYS A 141 -25.18 1.20 16.28
CA LYS A 141 -25.61 2.60 16.52
C LYS A 141 -24.91 3.60 15.60
N SER A 142 -23.67 3.30 15.24
CA SER A 142 -22.87 4.15 14.35
C SER A 142 -21.81 3.33 13.62
N ILE A 143 -21.57 3.70 12.36
CA ILE A 143 -20.67 3.01 11.45
C ILE A 143 -19.66 4.01 10.92
N ALA A 144 -18.36 3.67 10.91
CA ALA A 144 -17.32 4.43 10.25
C ALA A 144 -16.74 3.63 9.09
N TYR A 145 -16.49 4.29 7.96
CA TYR A 145 -15.80 3.71 6.81
C TYR A 145 -14.88 4.74 6.16
N SER A 146 -13.86 4.29 5.42
CA SER A 146 -12.90 5.18 4.80
C SER A 146 -13.46 5.95 3.59
N ASP A 147 -12.82 7.03 3.21
CA ASP A 147 -13.06 7.73 1.94
C ASP A 147 -12.29 7.09 0.76
N SER A 148 -11.61 5.95 0.99
CA SER A 148 -10.85 5.19 -0.01
C SER A 148 -11.67 4.03 -0.61
N GLY A 149 -11.03 3.17 -1.42
CA GLY A 149 -11.69 2.12 -2.19
C GLY A 149 -12.65 1.24 -1.38
N SER A 150 -12.25 0.76 -0.20
CA SER A 150 -13.12 -0.07 0.65
C SER A 150 -14.37 0.66 1.11
N GLY A 151 -14.26 1.93 1.51
CA GLY A 151 -15.41 2.71 1.95
C GLY A 151 -16.33 3.13 0.79
N ILE A 152 -15.77 3.39 -0.38
CA ILE A 152 -16.54 3.62 -1.60
C ILE A 152 -17.36 2.37 -1.93
N TYR A 153 -16.73 1.19 -1.98
CA TYR A 153 -17.42 -0.08 -2.21
C TYR A 153 -18.55 -0.32 -1.20
N LEU A 154 -18.26 -0.18 0.09
CA LEU A 154 -19.26 -0.36 1.15
C LEU A 154 -20.49 0.55 0.92
N SER A 155 -20.26 1.85 0.73
CA SER A 155 -21.31 2.85 0.71
C SER A 155 -22.08 2.95 -0.61
N THR A 156 -21.45 2.68 -1.74
CA THR A 156 -22.08 2.80 -3.07
C THR A 156 -22.59 1.47 -3.63
N THR A 157 -22.06 0.34 -3.15
CA THR A 157 -22.35 -0.97 -3.73
C THR A 157 -22.88 -1.95 -2.69
N LEU A 158 -22.13 -2.22 -1.61
CA LEU A 158 -22.44 -3.32 -0.70
C LEU A 158 -23.70 -3.09 0.11
N PHE A 159 -23.90 -1.90 0.68
CA PHE A 159 -25.10 -1.60 1.48
C PHE A 159 -26.39 -1.69 0.65
N ALA A 160 -26.33 -1.26 -0.62
CA ALA A 160 -27.46 -1.41 -1.55
C ALA A 160 -27.70 -2.88 -1.93
N LYS A 161 -26.62 -3.65 -2.22
CA LYS A 161 -26.69 -5.08 -2.53
C LYS A 161 -27.31 -5.90 -1.38
N LEU A 162 -27.03 -5.52 -0.13
CA LEU A 162 -27.61 -6.15 1.07
C LEU A 162 -29.05 -5.65 1.37
N GLY A 163 -29.54 -4.64 0.68
CA GLY A 163 -30.85 -4.02 0.94
C GLY A 163 -30.94 -3.31 2.29
N VAL A 164 -29.83 -2.73 2.78
CA VAL A 164 -29.77 -2.03 4.07
C VAL A 164 -29.37 -0.56 3.96
N ALA A 165 -29.13 -0.06 2.76
CA ALA A 165 -28.58 1.29 2.55
C ALA A 165 -29.39 2.38 3.29
N ASP A 166 -30.71 2.36 3.17
CA ASP A 166 -31.59 3.38 3.79
C ASP A 166 -31.50 3.40 5.32
N GLN A 167 -31.27 2.22 5.94
CA GLN A 167 -31.19 2.10 7.40
C GLN A 167 -29.79 2.43 7.95
N VAL A 168 -28.72 2.21 7.15
CA VAL A 168 -27.36 2.33 7.65
C VAL A 168 -26.68 3.65 7.24
N MET A 169 -27.03 4.24 6.11
CA MET A 169 -26.36 5.47 5.64
C MET A 169 -26.53 6.65 6.60
N GLY A 170 -27.72 6.81 7.22
CA GLY A 170 -27.99 7.89 8.19
C GLY A 170 -27.17 7.81 9.48
N LYS A 171 -26.62 6.64 9.82
CA LYS A 171 -25.76 6.40 10.98
C LYS A 171 -24.31 6.09 10.59
N SER A 172 -23.97 6.25 9.32
CA SER A 172 -22.65 5.99 8.77
C SER A 172 -21.89 7.28 8.52
N ARG A 173 -20.60 7.27 8.87
CA ARG A 173 -19.69 8.42 8.66
C ARG A 173 -18.51 8.01 7.80
N LYS A 174 -18.30 8.78 6.72
CA LYS A 174 -17.10 8.66 5.89
C LYS A 174 -15.93 9.37 6.55
N ILE A 175 -14.84 8.67 6.79
CA ILE A 175 -13.64 9.17 7.45
C ILE A 175 -12.59 9.47 6.38
N ARG A 176 -12.07 10.68 6.40
CA ARG A 176 -10.95 11.08 5.56
C ARG A 176 -9.69 10.41 6.07
N GLY A 177 -9.00 9.69 5.19
CA GLY A 177 -7.77 8.99 5.51
C GLY A 177 -6.51 9.88 5.53
N PRO A 178 -5.38 9.36 6.02
CA PRO A 178 -4.09 10.04 5.94
C PRO A 178 -3.69 10.36 4.47
N PRO A 179 -2.87 11.43 4.24
CA PRO A 179 -2.11 12.21 5.23
C PRO A 179 -2.90 13.32 5.94
N SER A 180 -4.00 13.82 5.37
CA SER A 180 -4.73 14.98 5.91
C SER A 180 -5.90 14.62 6.82
N GLY A 181 -6.09 13.33 7.08
CA GLY A 181 -7.11 12.79 7.96
C GLY A 181 -6.53 11.69 8.86
N GLU A 182 -7.37 10.78 9.31
CA GLU A 182 -7.01 9.73 10.26
C GLU A 182 -7.54 8.34 9.84
N PRO A 183 -6.96 7.25 10.36
CA PRO A 183 -7.51 5.92 10.13
C PRO A 183 -8.91 5.77 10.74
N VAL A 184 -9.78 5.00 10.09
CA VAL A 184 -11.11 4.64 10.64
C VAL A 184 -10.99 4.04 12.04
N ALA A 185 -10.00 3.20 12.26
CA ALA A 185 -9.76 2.57 13.55
C ALA A 185 -9.49 3.57 14.68
N ALA A 186 -8.88 4.73 14.41
CA ALA A 186 -8.66 5.77 15.42
C ALA A 186 -9.99 6.39 15.91
N VAL A 187 -10.93 6.58 14.99
CA VAL A 187 -12.29 7.07 15.30
C VAL A 187 -13.04 6.07 16.18
N VAL A 188 -12.94 4.76 15.85
CA VAL A 188 -13.55 3.69 16.67
C VAL A 188 -12.89 3.57 18.04
N ALA A 189 -11.56 3.69 18.11
CA ALA A 189 -10.81 3.63 19.37
C ALA A 189 -11.26 4.71 20.37
N ARG A 190 -11.59 5.91 19.89
CA ARG A 190 -12.13 6.99 20.73
C ARG A 190 -13.63 6.83 21.06
N GLY A 191 -14.31 5.84 20.48
CA GLY A 191 -15.74 5.61 20.68
C GLY A 191 -16.64 6.56 19.89
N GLU A 192 -16.13 7.26 18.90
CA GLU A 192 -16.90 8.16 18.02
C GLU A 192 -17.68 7.36 16.95
N ALA A 193 -17.35 6.09 16.75
CA ALA A 193 -18.13 5.12 16.01
C ALA A 193 -18.09 3.77 16.75
N GLU A 194 -19.21 3.01 16.70
CA GLU A 194 -19.31 1.71 17.34
C GLU A 194 -18.54 0.64 16.58
N ILE A 195 -18.71 0.63 15.26
CA ILE A 195 -17.99 -0.28 14.36
C ILE A 195 -17.31 0.49 13.23
N GLY A 196 -16.19 -0.06 12.73
CA GLY A 196 -15.44 0.56 11.65
C GLY A 196 -14.96 -0.43 10.62
N PHE A 197 -14.95 -0.01 9.35
CA PHE A 197 -14.56 -0.82 8.20
C PHE A 197 -13.46 -0.14 7.40
N GLN A 198 -12.42 -0.90 7.10
CA GLN A 198 -11.32 -0.50 6.20
C GLN A 198 -10.58 -1.74 5.70
N GLN A 199 -9.54 -1.60 4.90
CA GLN A 199 -8.64 -2.71 4.59
C GLN A 199 -8.01 -3.22 5.90
N VAL A 200 -7.88 -4.55 6.06
CA VAL A 200 -7.34 -5.18 7.28
C VAL A 200 -6.02 -4.54 7.68
N SER A 201 -5.12 -4.30 6.73
CA SER A 201 -3.81 -3.68 6.96
C SER A 201 -3.85 -2.26 7.55
N GLU A 202 -4.97 -1.58 7.43
CA GLU A 202 -5.18 -0.24 7.99
C GLU A 202 -5.87 -0.25 9.36
N LEU A 203 -6.32 -1.43 9.80
CA LEU A 203 -7.08 -1.60 11.06
C LEU A 203 -6.23 -2.22 12.18
N ILE A 204 -5.53 -3.31 11.89
CA ILE A 204 -4.99 -4.22 12.91
C ILE A 204 -3.82 -3.66 13.73
N HIS A 205 -3.16 -2.61 13.23
CA HIS A 205 -2.01 -1.98 13.89
C HIS A 205 -2.37 -0.70 14.66
N VAL A 206 -3.65 -0.31 14.68
CA VAL A 206 -4.09 0.89 15.41
C VAL A 206 -4.43 0.50 16.85
N PRO A 207 -3.79 1.10 17.87
CA PRO A 207 -4.09 0.79 19.26
C PRO A 207 -5.51 1.26 19.65
N GLY A 208 -6.11 0.57 20.62
CA GLY A 208 -7.42 0.93 21.14
C GLY A 208 -8.61 0.31 20.39
N VAL A 209 -8.37 -0.54 19.39
CA VAL A 209 -9.40 -1.32 18.72
C VAL A 209 -9.19 -2.82 18.89
N ALA A 210 -10.25 -3.59 18.71
CA ALA A 210 -10.23 -5.04 18.59
C ALA A 210 -10.70 -5.43 17.17
N PHE A 211 -9.87 -6.16 16.44
CA PHE A 211 -10.25 -6.72 15.16
C PHE A 211 -11.29 -7.82 15.36
N VAL A 212 -12.42 -7.70 14.66
CA VAL A 212 -13.53 -8.65 14.72
C VAL A 212 -13.31 -9.79 13.73
N GLY A 213 -12.96 -9.44 12.50
CA GLY A 213 -12.76 -10.36 11.39
C GLY A 213 -12.85 -9.63 10.06
N THR A 214 -12.70 -10.38 8.98
CA THR A 214 -13.03 -9.91 7.62
C THR A 214 -14.54 -10.00 7.38
N ILE A 215 -15.10 -9.15 6.54
CA ILE A 215 -16.49 -9.32 6.10
C ILE A 215 -16.62 -10.67 5.34
N PRO A 216 -17.84 -11.26 5.24
CA PRO A 216 -18.02 -12.55 4.58
C PRO A 216 -17.38 -12.58 3.17
N ALA A 217 -16.78 -13.72 2.82
CA ALA A 217 -16.02 -13.86 1.56
C ALA A 217 -16.85 -13.52 0.32
N GLU A 218 -18.15 -13.85 0.33
CA GLU A 218 -19.10 -13.58 -0.76
C GLU A 218 -19.41 -12.08 -0.94
N LEU A 219 -19.04 -11.28 0.06
CA LEU A 219 -19.21 -9.83 0.09
C LEU A 219 -17.90 -9.07 -0.11
N GLN A 220 -16.76 -9.76 -0.18
CA GLN A 220 -15.48 -9.11 -0.44
C GLN A 220 -15.43 -8.57 -1.88
N GLU A 221 -14.85 -7.39 -2.03
CA GLU A 221 -14.34 -6.92 -3.30
C GLU A 221 -12.86 -7.27 -3.40
N GLU A 222 -12.48 -7.99 -4.43
CA GLU A 222 -11.09 -8.39 -4.60
C GLU A 222 -10.21 -7.16 -4.84
N THR A 223 -9.36 -6.86 -3.88
CA THR A 223 -8.44 -5.72 -3.92
C THR A 223 -7.00 -6.20 -3.96
N PHE A 224 -6.26 -5.82 -4.99
CA PHE A 224 -4.83 -6.01 -5.07
C PHE A 224 -4.11 -4.68 -4.80
N PHE A 225 -3.07 -4.72 -3.96
CA PHE A 225 -2.05 -3.68 -3.95
C PHE A 225 -0.95 -4.05 -4.91
N SER A 226 -0.66 -3.13 -5.80
CA SER A 226 0.30 -3.32 -6.89
C SER A 226 1.33 -2.20 -6.88
N VAL A 227 2.47 -2.48 -7.50
CA VAL A 227 3.55 -1.53 -7.73
C VAL A 227 3.78 -1.37 -9.23
N ALA A 228 4.15 -0.18 -9.66
CA ALA A 228 4.56 0.08 -11.04
C ALA A 228 5.49 1.28 -11.14
N LEU A 229 6.24 1.38 -12.26
CA LEU A 229 7.06 2.53 -12.61
C LEU A 229 6.19 3.67 -13.13
N ALA A 230 6.45 4.89 -12.70
CA ALA A 230 5.94 6.07 -13.37
C ALA A 230 6.56 6.19 -14.78
N THR A 231 5.82 6.73 -15.76
CA THR A 231 6.36 6.98 -17.11
C THR A 231 7.51 8.00 -17.08
N ALA A 232 7.43 8.98 -16.16
CA ALA A 232 8.44 10.01 -15.95
C ALA A 232 9.59 9.59 -15.02
N VAL A 233 9.80 8.27 -14.80
CA VAL A 233 10.82 7.72 -13.92
C VAL A 233 12.22 8.28 -14.24
N LYS A 234 12.91 8.79 -13.22
CA LYS A 234 14.28 9.32 -13.34
C LYS A 234 15.34 8.32 -12.89
N GLN A 235 15.03 7.54 -11.85
CA GLN A 235 15.93 6.57 -11.23
C GLN A 235 15.51 5.13 -11.59
N ARG A 236 15.46 4.81 -12.89
CA ARG A 236 14.88 3.57 -13.41
C ARG A 236 15.48 2.32 -12.78
N GLU A 237 16.80 2.17 -12.75
CA GLU A 237 17.45 0.96 -12.21
C GLU A 237 17.16 0.75 -10.73
N ALA A 238 17.25 1.83 -9.93
CA ALA A 238 16.94 1.80 -8.51
C ALA A 238 15.45 1.53 -8.24
N ALA A 239 14.56 2.11 -9.06
CA ALA A 239 13.12 1.88 -8.99
C ALA A 239 12.75 0.43 -9.34
N GLU A 240 13.36 -0.16 -10.37
CA GLU A 240 13.20 -1.57 -10.72
C GLU A 240 13.75 -2.51 -9.64
N ALA A 241 14.87 -2.12 -9.02
CA ALA A 241 15.41 -2.86 -7.86
C ALA A 241 14.42 -2.87 -6.69
N LEU A 242 13.79 -1.72 -6.39
CA LEU A 242 12.74 -1.65 -5.38
C LEU A 242 11.54 -2.54 -5.71
N ILE A 243 11.07 -2.54 -6.96
CA ILE A 243 9.96 -3.40 -7.40
C ILE A 243 10.31 -4.87 -7.20
N ARG A 244 11.52 -5.30 -7.64
CA ARG A 244 11.97 -6.68 -7.46
C ARG A 244 12.07 -7.06 -5.98
N PHE A 245 12.57 -6.16 -5.14
CA PHE A 245 12.67 -6.39 -3.69
C PHE A 245 11.29 -6.56 -3.05
N LEU A 246 10.34 -5.66 -3.34
CA LEU A 246 8.98 -5.74 -2.78
C LEU A 246 8.20 -6.97 -3.28
N ALA A 247 8.52 -7.48 -4.48
CA ALA A 247 7.92 -8.68 -5.04
C ALA A 247 8.69 -9.98 -4.69
N SER A 248 9.75 -9.90 -3.89
CA SER A 248 10.56 -11.06 -3.50
C SER A 248 9.90 -11.89 -2.40
N ARG A 249 10.36 -13.13 -2.23
CA ARG A 249 9.94 -14.00 -1.11
C ARG A 249 10.31 -13.43 0.25
N GLU A 250 11.38 -12.66 0.32
CA GLU A 250 11.85 -12.00 1.55
C GLU A 250 10.85 -10.97 2.07
N ALA A 251 10.10 -10.34 1.17
CA ALA A 251 9.06 -9.39 1.56
C ALA A 251 7.79 -10.05 2.13
N ALA A 252 7.57 -11.35 1.90
CA ALA A 252 6.32 -12.03 2.20
C ALA A 252 5.93 -11.99 3.69
N SER A 253 6.90 -12.13 4.61
CA SER A 253 6.63 -12.08 6.06
C SER A 253 6.09 -10.71 6.48
N ALA A 254 6.77 -9.63 6.09
CA ALA A 254 6.34 -8.27 6.42
C ALA A 254 4.99 -7.91 5.79
N ILE A 255 4.70 -8.42 4.59
CA ILE A 255 3.40 -8.25 3.94
C ILE A 255 2.31 -8.98 4.74
N SER A 256 2.56 -10.23 5.16
CA SER A 256 1.60 -11.01 5.97
C SER A 256 1.36 -10.37 7.34
N GLU A 257 2.42 -9.93 8.02
CA GLU A 257 2.35 -9.25 9.31
C GLU A 257 1.58 -7.93 9.23
N ALA A 258 1.62 -7.27 8.08
CA ALA A 258 0.80 -6.08 7.83
C ALA A 258 -0.69 -6.39 7.59
N GLY A 259 -1.12 -7.65 7.62
CA GLY A 259 -2.52 -8.05 7.40
C GLY A 259 -2.92 -8.17 5.92
N LEU A 260 -1.96 -8.45 5.06
CA LEU A 260 -2.13 -8.64 3.62
C LEU A 260 -1.78 -10.08 3.23
N ALA A 261 -2.39 -10.62 2.17
CA ALA A 261 -2.01 -11.90 1.60
C ALA A 261 -0.95 -11.69 0.50
N PRO A 262 0.33 -12.07 0.72
CA PRO A 262 1.39 -11.83 -0.25
C PRO A 262 1.19 -12.63 -1.52
N LEU A 263 1.53 -12.03 -2.67
CA LEU A 263 1.55 -12.68 -3.98
C LEU A 263 2.98 -12.92 -4.47
N ALA A 264 3.96 -12.51 -3.68
CA ALA A 264 5.38 -12.63 -3.97
C ALA A 264 5.81 -14.10 -4.10
N GLY A 265 6.58 -14.41 -5.14
CA GLY A 265 7.27 -15.70 -5.28
C GLY A 265 6.40 -16.87 -5.75
N ARG A 266 5.28 -16.64 -6.43
CA ARG A 266 4.55 -17.67 -7.18
C ARG A 266 5.10 -17.83 -8.59
#